data_c75fb1cdba10c820c6f11e5bf18213f2
#
_entry.id   c75fb1cdba10c820c6f11e5bf18213f2
#
_cell.length_a   1.000
_cell.length_b   1.000
_cell.length_c   1.000
_cell.angle_alpha   90.00
_cell.angle_beta   90.00
_cell.angle_gamma   90.00
#
_symmetry.space_group_name_H-M   'P 1'
#
loop_
_entity.id
_entity.type
_entity.pdbx_description
1 polymer ?
#
loop_
_entity_poly.entity_id
_entity_poly.type
_entity_poly.pdbx_seq_one_letter_code
_entity_poly.pdbx_strand_id
1 'polypeptide(L)'
;MLASETLTFRPIGKPMAKCRVFAIDDNLKEVVPQGLYSKHLFGTAVSVSVVKFVTPRGPHMQAKSHSHGEEASLQIKGACSVFVGAGTNTGDPEYPMAQGEAMLIPAWAAHYGSNSFGGEGVSMRLNVVTPPRKEFGPEDSTPYYPLKDRE
;
A
#
# COMPACT_ATOMS: atom_id res chain seq x y z
N MET A 1 8.60 15.26 -64.41
CA MET A 1 9.39 15.09 -63.18
C MET A 1 8.48 15.47 -62.00
N LEU A 2 7.99 14.48 -61.28
CA LEU A 2 7.17 14.70 -60.11
C LEU A 2 8.09 14.68 -58.89
N ALA A 3 8.09 15.76 -58.12
CA ALA A 3 8.86 15.90 -56.89
C ALA A 3 8.23 14.99 -55.83
N SER A 4 9.06 14.09 -55.29
CA SER A 4 8.69 13.24 -54.13
C SER A 4 8.72 14.09 -52.89
N GLU A 5 7.57 14.44 -52.32
CA GLU A 5 7.48 15.02 -50.97
C GLU A 5 7.75 13.92 -49.94
N THR A 6 8.92 14.03 -49.33
CA THR A 6 9.29 13.20 -48.20
C THR A 6 8.53 13.67 -46.96
N LEU A 7 7.48 12.94 -46.56
CA LEU A 7 6.78 13.15 -45.29
C LEU A 7 7.74 12.87 -44.11
N THR A 8 8.32 13.91 -43.56
CA THR A 8 9.06 13.82 -42.29
C THR A 8 8.08 13.65 -41.14
N PHE A 9 7.96 12.41 -40.64
CA PHE A 9 7.30 12.13 -39.37
C PHE A 9 8.06 12.85 -38.26
N ARG A 10 7.50 13.93 -37.69
CA ARG A 10 7.95 14.45 -36.42
C ARG A 10 7.58 13.44 -35.34
N PRO A 11 8.53 12.92 -34.55
CA PRO A 11 8.17 12.08 -33.43
C PRO A 11 7.29 12.91 -32.49
N ILE A 12 6.07 12.44 -32.25
CA ILE A 12 5.21 12.95 -31.19
C ILE A 12 6.01 12.75 -29.90
N GLY A 13 6.48 13.83 -29.30
CA GLY A 13 7.27 13.79 -28.08
C GLY A 13 6.54 12.96 -27.05
N LYS A 14 7.22 11.94 -26.49
CA LYS A 14 6.67 11.17 -25.36
C LYS A 14 6.21 12.18 -24.31
N PRO A 15 4.98 12.07 -23.80
CA PRO A 15 4.54 12.97 -22.75
C PRO A 15 5.57 12.93 -21.63
N MET A 16 6.07 14.10 -21.22
CA MET A 16 7.07 14.18 -20.15
C MET A 16 6.50 13.51 -18.92
N ALA A 17 7.20 12.50 -18.41
CA ALA A 17 6.83 11.85 -17.17
C ALA A 17 6.80 12.88 -16.05
N LYS A 18 5.67 12.99 -15.35
CA LYS A 18 5.50 13.91 -14.22
C LYS A 18 5.73 13.15 -12.92
N CYS A 19 6.62 13.67 -12.09
CA CYS A 19 6.72 13.21 -10.71
C CYS A 19 5.48 13.64 -9.93
N ARG A 20 5.02 12.76 -9.04
CA ARG A 20 3.92 13.04 -8.11
C ARG A 20 4.46 12.96 -6.69
N VAL A 21 4.08 13.93 -5.87
CA VAL A 21 4.49 14.02 -4.47
C VAL A 21 3.24 14.11 -3.62
N PHE A 22 3.22 13.40 -2.50
CA PHE A 22 2.18 13.54 -1.49
C PHE A 22 2.80 13.53 -0.09
N ALA A 23 2.21 14.30 0.81
CA ALA A 23 2.55 14.26 2.21
C ALA A 23 2.01 12.96 2.83
N ILE A 24 2.85 12.27 3.59
CA ILE A 24 2.51 10.95 4.16
C ILE A 24 1.52 11.02 5.32
N ASP A 25 1.31 12.17 5.92
CA ASP A 25 0.42 12.37 7.07
C ASP A 25 -0.60 13.50 6.82
N ASP A 26 -0.90 13.79 5.57
CA ASP A 26 -1.85 14.81 5.17
C ASP A 26 -2.91 14.24 4.21
N ASN A 27 -4.15 14.65 4.40
CA ASN A 27 -5.29 14.25 3.56
C ASN A 27 -5.46 12.73 3.44
N LEU A 28 -5.15 11.98 4.51
CA LEU A 28 -5.48 10.56 4.60
C LEU A 28 -7.00 10.41 4.72
N LYS A 29 -7.55 9.52 3.92
CA LYS A 29 -8.98 9.23 3.96
C LYS A 29 -9.27 8.16 5.00
N GLU A 30 -10.34 8.35 5.76
CA GLU A 30 -10.83 7.38 6.71
C GLU A 30 -11.40 6.16 5.98
N VAL A 31 -10.88 4.98 6.33
CA VAL A 31 -11.29 3.69 5.74
C VAL A 31 -12.11 2.88 6.74
N VAL A 32 -11.67 2.87 7.98
CA VAL A 32 -12.43 2.32 9.11
C VAL A 32 -12.67 3.45 10.09
N PRO A 33 -13.93 3.71 10.47
CA PRO A 33 -14.28 4.81 11.36
C PRO A 33 -13.41 4.84 12.61
N GLN A 34 -12.73 5.97 12.84
CA GLN A 34 -11.84 6.23 13.97
C GLN A 34 -10.72 5.18 14.18
N GLY A 35 -10.38 4.40 13.16
CA GLY A 35 -9.42 3.30 13.31
C GLY A 35 -8.33 3.25 12.24
N LEU A 36 -8.68 3.40 10.97
CA LEU A 36 -7.77 3.26 9.87
C LEU A 36 -7.94 4.38 8.86
N TYR A 37 -6.84 5.00 8.53
CA TYR A 37 -6.73 6.04 7.49
C TYR A 37 -5.73 5.60 6.44
N SER A 38 -5.98 5.91 5.17
CA SER A 38 -5.04 5.57 4.10
C SER A 38 -5.03 6.55 2.95
N LYS A 39 -3.97 6.46 2.15
CA LYS A 39 -3.80 7.17 0.89
C LYS A 39 -2.96 6.31 -0.05
N HIS A 40 -3.33 6.33 -1.33
CA HIS A 40 -2.67 5.51 -2.34
C HIS A 40 -2.26 6.36 -3.55
N LEU A 41 -1.12 6.01 -4.15
CA LEU A 41 -0.71 6.47 -5.47
C LEU A 41 -0.40 5.26 -6.34
N PHE A 42 -0.90 5.26 -7.57
CA PHE A 42 -0.64 4.21 -8.53
C PHE A 42 0.32 4.70 -9.61
N GLY A 43 1.45 4.02 -9.73
CA GLY A 43 2.36 4.11 -10.86
C GLY A 43 2.01 3.07 -11.93
N THR A 44 2.84 3.00 -12.98
CA THR A 44 2.71 1.98 -14.02
C THR A 44 3.14 0.60 -13.51
N ALA A 45 4.22 0.56 -12.74
CA ALA A 45 4.83 -0.69 -12.25
C ALA A 45 4.69 -0.89 -10.74
N VAL A 46 4.38 0.17 -9.99
CA VAL A 46 4.29 0.12 -8.53
C VAL A 46 3.07 0.90 -8.03
N SER A 47 2.56 0.51 -6.87
CA SER A 47 1.68 1.35 -6.05
C SER A 47 2.39 1.73 -4.76
N VAL A 48 2.14 2.94 -4.28
CA VAL A 48 2.63 3.44 -2.99
C VAL A 48 1.42 3.75 -2.14
N SER A 49 1.39 3.21 -0.92
CA SER A 49 0.31 3.48 0.01
C SER A 49 0.85 3.87 1.38
N VAL A 50 0.15 4.79 2.04
CA VAL A 50 0.31 5.05 3.46
C VAL A 50 -0.90 4.48 4.16
N VAL A 51 -0.66 3.70 5.21
CA VAL A 51 -1.67 3.18 6.11
C VAL A 51 -1.36 3.65 7.53
N LYS A 52 -2.34 4.30 8.15
CA LYS A 52 -2.23 4.87 9.49
C LYS A 52 -3.35 4.28 10.35
N PHE A 53 -2.95 3.46 11.29
CA PHE A 53 -3.83 2.90 12.31
C PHE A 53 -3.77 3.80 13.54
N VAL A 54 -4.90 4.09 14.10
CA VAL A 54 -5.02 4.73 15.40
C VAL A 54 -5.67 3.75 16.37
N THR A 55 -5.38 3.81 17.60
CA THR A 55 -5.80 2.92 18.70
C THR A 55 -6.79 1.82 18.32
N PRO A 56 -6.56 0.54 18.59
CA PRO A 56 -7.40 -0.58 18.13
C PRO A 56 -8.89 -0.35 18.43
N ARG A 57 -9.74 -0.56 17.44
CA ARG A 57 -11.19 -0.36 17.52
C ARG A 57 -11.93 -1.61 17.03
N GLY A 58 -12.10 -2.58 17.93
CA GLY A 58 -12.98 -3.72 17.71
C GLY A 58 -12.59 -4.64 16.54
N PRO A 59 -13.51 -5.50 16.10
CA PRO A 59 -13.24 -6.57 15.14
C PRO A 59 -12.87 -6.09 13.74
N HIS A 60 -13.24 -4.86 13.36
CA HIS A 60 -12.91 -4.28 12.05
C HIS A 60 -11.41 -4.03 11.85
N MET A 61 -10.62 -4.09 12.90
CA MET A 61 -9.17 -3.93 12.87
C MET A 61 -8.42 -5.27 12.88
N GLN A 62 -9.13 -6.38 12.84
CA GLN A 62 -8.51 -7.69 12.78
C GLN A 62 -7.76 -7.87 11.45
N ALA A 63 -6.53 -8.33 11.56
CA ALA A 63 -5.71 -8.67 10.41
C ALA A 63 -6.29 -9.89 9.68
N LYS A 64 -6.48 -9.76 8.37
CA LYS A 64 -6.82 -10.87 7.49
C LYS A 64 -5.60 -11.24 6.68
N SER A 65 -5.30 -12.53 6.58
CA SER A 65 -4.26 -13.01 5.68
C SER A 65 -4.64 -12.69 4.23
N HIS A 66 -3.67 -12.18 3.49
CA HIS A 66 -3.79 -11.84 2.09
C HIS A 66 -2.46 -12.06 1.37
N SER A 67 -2.49 -12.09 0.05
CA SER A 67 -1.29 -12.18 -0.78
C SER A 67 -1.39 -11.21 -1.95
N HIS A 68 -0.26 -10.72 -2.39
CA HIS A 68 -0.13 -9.83 -3.54
C HIS A 68 1.30 -9.91 -4.09
N GLY A 69 1.66 -9.04 -5.03
CA GLY A 69 3.03 -8.93 -5.52
C GLY A 69 4.03 -8.57 -4.43
N GLU A 70 5.28 -8.42 -4.79
CA GLU A 70 6.33 -8.07 -3.83
C GLU A 70 6.05 -6.72 -3.15
N GLU A 71 6.23 -6.67 -1.84
CA GLU A 71 6.01 -5.48 -1.03
C GLU A 71 7.27 -5.08 -0.26
N ALA A 72 7.63 -3.80 -0.35
CA ALA A 72 8.55 -3.16 0.58
C ALA A 72 7.76 -2.27 1.54
N SER A 73 7.89 -2.52 2.83
CA SER A 73 7.23 -1.75 3.91
C SER A 73 8.25 -0.99 4.73
N LEU A 74 7.93 0.25 5.10
CA LEU A 74 8.69 1.08 6.04
C LEU A 74 7.79 1.48 7.21
N GLN A 75 8.15 1.12 8.43
CA GLN A 75 7.44 1.56 9.62
C GLN A 75 7.84 3.00 9.98
N ILE A 76 6.88 3.92 9.90
CA ILE A 76 7.09 5.36 10.10
C ILE A 76 6.87 5.75 11.56
N LYS A 77 5.81 5.22 12.19
CA LYS A 77 5.46 5.46 13.60
C LYS A 77 4.95 4.18 14.25
N GLY A 78 5.17 4.04 15.55
CA GLY A 78 4.81 2.83 16.29
C GLY A 78 5.59 1.62 15.80
N ALA A 79 5.00 0.45 15.92
CA ALA A 79 5.60 -0.81 15.49
C ALA A 79 4.53 -1.74 14.92
N CYS A 80 4.95 -2.80 14.24
CA CYS A 80 4.07 -3.89 13.84
C CYS A 80 4.80 -5.22 13.86
N SER A 81 4.06 -6.30 13.81
CA SER A 81 4.55 -7.62 13.44
C SER A 81 3.85 -8.07 12.17
N VAL A 82 4.60 -8.63 11.24
CA VAL A 82 4.05 -9.31 10.06
C VAL A 82 4.19 -10.80 10.26
N PHE A 83 3.09 -11.51 10.11
CA PHE A 83 3.05 -12.98 10.17
C PHE A 83 2.95 -13.51 8.75
N VAL A 84 3.75 -14.52 8.43
CA VAL A 84 3.73 -15.16 7.10
C VAL A 84 2.99 -16.49 7.19
N GLY A 85 1.81 -16.54 6.58
CA GLY A 85 0.94 -17.71 6.63
C GLY A 85 -0.53 -17.37 6.37
N ALA A 86 -1.39 -18.37 6.50
CA ALA A 86 -2.82 -18.23 6.23
C ALA A 86 -3.62 -17.56 7.37
N GLY A 87 -3.00 -17.30 8.52
CA GLY A 87 -3.70 -16.74 9.68
C GLY A 87 -4.60 -17.72 10.42
N THR A 88 -4.53 -18.99 10.06
CA THR A 88 -5.32 -20.06 10.68
C THR A 88 -4.55 -20.86 11.74
N ASN A 89 -3.23 -20.68 11.76
CA ASN A 89 -2.31 -21.39 12.64
C ASN A 89 -1.65 -20.43 13.64
N THR A 90 -1.55 -20.88 14.89
CA THR A 90 -0.83 -20.15 15.96
C THR A 90 0.70 -20.21 15.79
N GLY A 91 1.20 -20.87 14.75
CA GLY A 91 2.62 -21.07 14.48
C GLY A 91 3.14 -20.37 13.22
N ASP A 92 2.38 -19.43 12.65
CA ASP A 92 2.86 -18.64 11.51
C ASP A 92 4.10 -17.83 11.94
N PRO A 93 5.21 -17.85 11.18
CA PRO A 93 6.42 -17.08 11.48
C PRO A 93 6.13 -15.60 11.66
N GLU A 94 6.62 -15.02 12.75
CA GLU A 94 6.48 -13.61 13.09
C GLU A 94 7.74 -12.83 12.74
N TYR A 95 7.55 -11.70 12.09
CA TYR A 95 8.60 -10.74 11.75
C TYR A 95 8.25 -9.37 12.35
N PRO A 96 8.83 -9.03 13.52
CA PRO A 96 8.60 -7.71 14.11
C PRO A 96 9.32 -6.61 13.32
N MET A 97 8.71 -5.43 13.30
CA MET A 97 9.25 -4.24 12.65
C MET A 97 9.02 -3.02 13.54
N ALA A 98 10.10 -2.43 14.02
CA ALA A 98 10.08 -1.20 14.81
C ALA A 98 10.08 0.04 13.92
N GLN A 99 9.84 1.20 14.52
CA GLN A 99 9.91 2.49 13.84
C GLN A 99 11.30 2.69 13.18
N GLY A 100 11.29 3.10 11.92
CA GLY A 100 12.50 3.31 11.12
C GLY A 100 13.02 2.05 10.42
N GLU A 101 12.42 0.89 10.67
CA GLU A 101 12.78 -0.35 10.01
C GLU A 101 11.97 -0.57 8.74
N ALA A 102 12.57 -1.28 7.79
CA ALA A 102 11.95 -1.69 6.55
C ALA A 102 11.95 -3.22 6.43
N MET A 103 10.95 -3.74 5.74
CA MET A 103 10.76 -5.16 5.48
C MET A 103 10.49 -5.39 4.01
N LEU A 104 11.00 -6.49 3.46
CA LEU A 104 10.63 -6.99 2.15
C LEU A 104 9.77 -8.25 2.31
N ILE A 105 8.56 -8.23 1.76
CA ILE A 105 7.65 -9.38 1.73
C ILE A 105 7.69 -9.95 0.32
N PRO A 106 8.11 -11.22 0.14
CA PRO A 106 8.18 -11.85 -1.18
C PRO A 106 6.82 -11.87 -1.88
N ALA A 107 6.86 -11.78 -3.20
CA ALA A 107 5.65 -11.88 -4.01
C ALA A 107 4.86 -13.15 -3.69
N TRP A 108 3.54 -13.00 -3.54
CA TRP A 108 2.57 -14.06 -3.32
C TRP A 108 2.69 -14.80 -1.99
N ALA A 109 3.58 -14.40 -1.10
CA ALA A 109 3.60 -14.89 0.26
C ALA A 109 2.32 -14.45 0.99
N ALA A 110 1.52 -15.39 1.46
CA ALA A 110 0.36 -15.09 2.29
C ALA A 110 0.85 -14.49 3.62
N HIS A 111 0.28 -13.36 4.02
CA HIS A 111 0.70 -12.66 5.24
C HIS A 111 -0.41 -11.82 5.84
N TYR A 112 -0.25 -11.46 7.10
CA TYR A 112 -1.12 -10.55 7.83
C TYR A 112 -0.31 -9.78 8.87
N GLY A 113 -0.86 -8.67 9.36
CA GLY A 113 -0.15 -7.79 10.29
C GLY A 113 -0.87 -7.63 11.63
N SER A 114 -0.10 -7.35 12.66
CA SER A 114 -0.56 -6.87 13.96
C SER A 114 0.14 -5.55 14.27
N ASN A 115 -0.59 -4.56 14.79
CA ASN A 115 -0.05 -3.23 15.06
C ASN A 115 0.21 -3.04 16.55
N SER A 116 1.36 -2.41 16.87
CA SER A 116 1.68 -1.89 18.18
C SER A 116 1.70 -0.36 18.12
N PHE A 117 0.91 0.29 18.94
CA PHE A 117 0.59 1.70 18.76
C PHE A 117 1.53 2.64 19.52
N GLY A 118 2.30 2.14 20.45
CA GLY A 118 3.17 2.96 21.30
C GLY A 118 2.41 4.02 22.12
N GLY A 119 3.16 4.95 22.69
CA GLY A 119 2.60 6.02 23.52
C GLY A 119 1.73 7.05 22.77
N GLU A 120 1.93 7.17 21.45
CA GLU A 120 1.15 8.09 20.60
C GLU A 120 -0.20 7.49 20.13
N GLY A 121 -0.45 6.21 20.40
CA GLY A 121 -1.65 5.53 19.93
C GLY A 121 -1.74 5.40 18.38
N VAL A 122 -0.60 5.42 17.70
CA VAL A 122 -0.51 5.38 16.24
C VAL A 122 0.47 4.30 15.78
N SER A 123 0.09 3.55 14.75
CA SER A 123 1.01 2.73 13.93
C SER A 123 0.85 3.14 12.48
N MET A 124 1.94 3.50 11.82
CA MET A 124 1.93 4.06 10.47
C MET A 124 3.01 3.44 9.62
N ARG A 125 2.62 3.02 8.40
CA ARG A 125 3.52 2.40 7.42
C ARG A 125 3.38 3.05 6.06
N LEU A 126 4.52 3.09 5.33
CA LEU A 126 4.55 3.29 3.90
C LEU A 126 4.81 1.95 3.23
N ASN A 127 3.95 1.55 2.32
CA ASN A 127 4.07 0.30 1.57
C ASN A 127 4.27 0.62 0.08
N VAL A 128 5.22 -0.07 -0.56
CA VAL A 128 5.44 -0.04 -2.00
C VAL A 128 5.22 -1.45 -2.53
N VAL A 129 4.28 -1.63 -3.44
CA VAL A 129 3.89 -2.95 -3.96
C VAL A 129 4.03 -3.00 -5.48
N THR A 130 4.59 -4.07 -6.00
CA THR A 130 4.73 -4.35 -7.42
C THR A 130 4.23 -5.78 -7.76
N PRO A 131 3.32 -5.96 -8.74
CA PRO A 131 2.61 -4.93 -9.50
C PRO A 131 1.64 -4.11 -8.64
N PRO A 132 1.15 -2.95 -9.16
CA PRO A 132 0.24 -2.08 -8.42
C PRO A 132 -1.02 -2.81 -7.95
N ARG A 133 -1.42 -2.57 -6.70
CA ARG A 133 -2.62 -3.16 -6.09
C ARG A 133 -3.89 -2.45 -6.55
N LYS A 134 -4.32 -2.75 -7.77
CA LYS A 134 -5.52 -2.12 -8.38
C LYS A 134 -6.84 -2.59 -7.78
N GLU A 135 -6.83 -3.68 -7.03
CA GLU A 135 -8.01 -4.23 -6.34
C GLU A 135 -8.57 -3.29 -5.26
N PHE A 136 -7.81 -2.30 -4.83
CA PHE A 136 -8.29 -1.27 -3.91
C PHE A 136 -9.11 -0.17 -4.56
N GLY A 137 -9.30 -0.23 -5.88
CA GLY A 137 -10.08 0.74 -6.64
C GLY A 137 -9.25 1.93 -7.15
N PRO A 138 -9.92 2.99 -7.63
CA PRO A 138 -9.25 4.19 -8.13
C PRO A 138 -8.38 4.87 -7.07
N GLU A 139 -7.40 5.66 -7.52
CA GLU A 139 -6.41 6.32 -6.67
C GLU A 139 -7.01 7.21 -5.58
N ASP A 140 -8.16 7.77 -5.82
CA ASP A 140 -8.92 8.61 -4.89
C ASP A 140 -9.93 7.83 -4.03
N SER A 141 -10.07 6.53 -4.25
CA SER A 141 -10.93 5.67 -3.45
C SER A 141 -10.26 5.31 -2.12
N THR A 142 -11.06 4.89 -1.15
CA THR A 142 -10.59 4.60 0.21
C THR A 142 -10.68 3.16 0.67
N PRO A 143 -11.01 2.14 -0.14
CA PRO A 143 -11.08 0.81 0.42
C PRO A 143 -9.70 0.29 0.79
N TYR A 144 -9.50 0.02 2.07
CA TYR A 144 -8.35 -0.74 2.55
C TYR A 144 -8.53 -2.23 2.31
N TYR A 145 -9.77 -2.70 2.45
CA TYR A 145 -10.14 -4.06 2.10
C TYR A 145 -10.72 -4.09 0.68
N PRO A 146 -10.46 -5.15 -0.11
CA PRO A 146 -11.11 -5.35 -1.38
C PRO A 146 -12.63 -5.17 -1.27
N LEU A 147 -13.26 -4.58 -2.26
CA LEU A 147 -14.70 -4.30 -2.25
C LEU A 147 -15.56 -5.55 -1.97
N LYS A 148 -15.08 -6.72 -2.42
CA LYS A 148 -15.74 -8.03 -2.20
C LYS A 148 -15.83 -8.46 -0.73
N ASP A 149 -15.03 -7.87 0.16
CA ASP A 149 -15.00 -8.21 1.58
C ASP A 149 -15.87 -7.27 2.43
N ARG A 150 -16.72 -6.46 1.79
CA ARG A 150 -17.60 -5.48 2.46
C ARG A 150 -19.03 -5.95 2.65
N GLU A 151 -19.39 -7.15 2.14
CA GLU A 151 -20.72 -7.75 2.31
C GLU A 151 -20.85 -8.49 3.62
#